data_9f7b66280a402fe8e0470c6e32354784
#
_entry.id   9f7b66280a402fe8e0470c6e32354784
#
_cell.length_a   1.000
_cell.length_b   1.000
_cell.length_c   1.000
_cell.angle_alpha   90.00
_cell.angle_beta   90.00
_cell.angle_gamma   90.00
#
_symmetry.space_group_name_H-M   'P 1'
#
loop_
_entity.id
_entity.type
_entity.pdbx_description
1 polymer ?
#
loop_
_entity_poly.entity_id
_entity_poly.type
_entity_poly.pdbx_seq_one_letter_code
_entity_poly.pdbx_strand_id
1 'polypeptide(L)'
;MVQIPTRGGRLDEEVFYKELDENTVLVSFMSVNNETGAVYRIKPLFDAAHQKNPKVLCHTDGVQAFLKIPFTPKTTGADLLTVSSHKVHGPKGCGGLLISKEVLKRKALLPLICGGGQEDGLRSGTENTLGIAGFAGAVAEKAAGLKENAEKMRTLRAFLLSRLPEEIHPNLPESPAPHILSLTLPNIKSQTALNFLSSKGICVSSGSACANNGGHQSYVLTAFGLTEKEADSTLRISISEDNTEEDLLVLLSALEEATRTLVRFR
;
A
#
# COMPACT_ATOMS: atom_id res chain seq x y z
N MET A 1 2.30 -18.56 -13.81
CA MET A 1 1.98 -17.28 -13.13
C MET A 1 2.28 -16.15 -14.10
N VAL A 2 1.31 -15.25 -14.30
CA VAL A 2 1.43 -14.08 -15.16
C VAL A 2 1.44 -12.83 -14.26
N GLN A 3 2.35 -11.91 -14.51
CA GLN A 3 2.36 -10.61 -13.87
C GLN A 3 1.65 -9.60 -14.78
N ILE A 4 0.66 -8.90 -14.25
CA ILE A 4 -0.04 -7.85 -14.98
C ILE A 4 0.76 -6.54 -14.82
N PRO A 5 1.25 -5.96 -15.93
CA PRO A 5 2.02 -4.72 -15.88
C PRO A 5 1.22 -3.57 -15.29
N THR A 6 1.94 -2.59 -14.77
CA THR A 6 1.37 -1.28 -14.40
C THR A 6 2.11 -0.18 -15.15
N ARG A 7 1.41 0.92 -15.45
CA ARG A 7 1.99 2.10 -16.06
C ARG A 7 1.33 3.34 -15.48
N GLY A 8 2.11 4.29 -14.97
CA GLY A 8 1.57 5.50 -14.33
C GLY A 8 0.63 5.24 -13.16
N GLY A 9 0.77 4.08 -12.47
CA GLY A 9 -0.11 3.67 -11.37
C GLY A 9 -1.44 3.07 -11.82
N ARG A 10 -1.58 2.67 -13.10
CA ARG A 10 -2.74 1.92 -13.62
C ARG A 10 -2.34 0.48 -13.93
N LEU A 11 -3.25 -0.45 -13.70
CA LEU A 11 -3.12 -1.83 -14.19
C LEU A 11 -3.32 -1.85 -15.71
N ASP A 12 -2.55 -2.69 -16.40
CA ASP A 12 -2.76 -2.97 -17.82
C ASP A 12 -3.91 -3.97 -17.96
N GLU A 13 -5.13 -3.42 -18.11
CA GLU A 13 -6.35 -4.22 -18.21
C GLU A 13 -6.39 -5.05 -19.51
N GLU A 14 -5.78 -4.58 -20.60
CA GLU A 14 -5.74 -5.32 -21.87
C GLU A 14 -4.94 -6.62 -21.70
N VAL A 15 -3.78 -6.54 -21.08
CA VAL A 15 -2.98 -7.72 -20.73
C VAL A 15 -3.76 -8.64 -19.79
N PHE A 16 -4.45 -8.08 -18.77
CA PHE A 16 -5.25 -8.88 -17.86
C PHE A 16 -6.33 -9.69 -18.61
N TYR A 17 -7.14 -9.03 -19.44
CA TYR A 17 -8.22 -9.71 -20.18
C TYR A 17 -7.70 -10.72 -21.20
N LYS A 18 -6.54 -10.49 -21.79
CA LYS A 18 -5.88 -11.42 -22.71
C LYS A 18 -5.41 -12.70 -22.03
N GLU A 19 -4.86 -12.57 -20.83
CA GLU A 19 -4.28 -13.69 -20.07
C GLU A 19 -5.30 -14.46 -19.22
N LEU A 20 -6.51 -13.89 -19.05
CA LEU A 20 -7.57 -14.49 -18.25
C LEU A 20 -8.28 -15.61 -19.02
N ASP A 21 -8.24 -16.83 -18.49
CA ASP A 21 -8.89 -18.01 -19.07
C ASP A 21 -9.70 -18.81 -18.04
N GLU A 22 -10.36 -19.89 -18.50
CA GLU A 22 -11.12 -20.80 -17.65
C GLU A 22 -10.26 -21.64 -16.69
N ASN A 23 -8.95 -21.70 -16.91
CA ASN A 23 -7.98 -22.40 -16.04
C ASN A 23 -7.35 -21.46 -15.00
N THR A 24 -7.67 -20.18 -15.05
CA THR A 24 -7.19 -19.22 -14.05
C THR A 24 -7.78 -19.56 -12.68
N VAL A 25 -6.94 -19.96 -11.74
CA VAL A 25 -7.36 -20.40 -10.39
C VAL A 25 -7.27 -19.33 -9.34
N LEU A 26 -6.42 -18.32 -9.54
CA LEU A 26 -6.21 -17.21 -8.60
C LEU A 26 -5.90 -15.93 -9.36
N VAL A 27 -6.62 -14.87 -9.00
CA VAL A 27 -6.30 -13.48 -9.38
C VAL A 27 -5.99 -12.71 -8.11
N SER A 28 -4.83 -12.09 -8.04
CA SER A 28 -4.38 -11.37 -6.85
C SER A 28 -3.86 -10.00 -7.19
N PHE A 29 -4.45 -8.96 -6.60
CA PHE A 29 -4.03 -7.57 -6.72
C PHE A 29 -3.97 -6.90 -5.36
N MET A 30 -3.05 -5.96 -5.17
CA MET A 30 -3.17 -5.00 -4.07
C MET A 30 -4.25 -3.97 -4.39
N SER A 31 -4.96 -3.50 -3.39
CA SER A 31 -5.94 -2.40 -3.55
C SER A 31 -5.29 -1.03 -3.63
N VAL A 32 -4.21 -0.83 -2.88
CA VAL A 32 -3.42 0.42 -2.85
C VAL A 32 -1.94 0.06 -2.91
N ASN A 33 -1.23 0.70 -3.83
CA ASN A 33 0.22 0.51 -3.93
C ASN A 33 0.94 1.21 -2.76
N ASN A 34 1.82 0.49 -2.11
CA ASN A 34 2.51 0.94 -0.90
C ASN A 34 3.64 1.96 -1.14
N GLU A 35 4.06 2.18 -2.39
CA GLU A 35 5.14 3.12 -2.75
C GLU A 35 4.60 4.38 -3.42
N THR A 36 3.69 4.22 -4.38
CA THR A 36 3.15 5.32 -5.17
C THR A 36 1.83 5.86 -4.64
N GLY A 37 1.13 5.08 -3.80
CA GLY A 37 -0.20 5.41 -3.34
C GLY A 37 -1.30 5.24 -4.40
N ALA A 38 -1.01 4.57 -5.52
CA ALA A 38 -2.02 4.29 -6.53
C ALA A 38 -3.14 3.39 -5.99
N VAL A 39 -4.38 3.81 -6.15
CA VAL A 39 -5.57 3.02 -5.81
C VAL A 39 -6.05 2.30 -7.07
N TYR A 40 -6.10 0.97 -7.04
CA TYR A 40 -6.48 0.17 -8.20
C TYR A 40 -7.98 -0.16 -8.21
N ARG A 41 -8.60 -0.04 -9.39
CA ARG A 41 -10.00 -0.43 -9.62
C ARG A 41 -10.10 -1.92 -9.88
N ILE A 42 -9.96 -2.74 -8.84
CA ILE A 42 -9.87 -4.20 -8.96
C ILE A 42 -11.22 -4.89 -9.16
N LYS A 43 -12.35 -4.29 -8.75
CA LYS A 43 -13.66 -4.94 -8.82
C LYS A 43 -14.06 -5.38 -10.23
N PRO A 44 -13.96 -4.57 -11.29
CA PRO A 44 -14.30 -5.01 -12.64
C PRO A 44 -13.46 -6.21 -13.10
N LEU A 45 -12.18 -6.28 -12.69
CA LEU A 45 -11.28 -7.38 -13.01
C LEU A 45 -11.70 -8.67 -12.30
N PHE A 46 -12.08 -8.57 -11.03
CA PHE A 46 -12.59 -9.71 -10.27
C PHE A 46 -13.95 -10.19 -10.78
N ASP A 47 -14.85 -9.28 -11.13
CA ASP A 47 -16.13 -9.63 -11.76
C ASP A 47 -15.91 -10.39 -13.08
N ALA A 48 -14.98 -9.93 -13.92
CA ALA A 48 -14.62 -10.63 -15.17
C ALA A 48 -13.98 -12.00 -14.91
N ALA A 49 -13.12 -12.11 -13.91
CA ALA A 49 -12.52 -13.38 -13.52
C ALA A 49 -13.58 -14.41 -13.08
N HIS A 50 -14.54 -14.01 -12.24
CA HIS A 50 -15.66 -14.87 -11.83
C HIS A 50 -16.58 -15.26 -13.00
N GLN A 51 -16.79 -14.36 -13.97
CA GLN A 51 -17.54 -14.68 -15.19
C GLN A 51 -16.81 -15.72 -16.05
N LYS A 52 -15.49 -15.62 -16.14
CA LYS A 52 -14.66 -16.55 -16.92
C LYS A 52 -14.52 -17.91 -16.25
N ASN A 53 -14.25 -17.93 -14.96
CA ASN A 53 -14.18 -19.12 -14.12
C ASN A 53 -14.90 -18.90 -12.80
N PRO A 54 -16.13 -19.42 -12.58
CA PRO A 54 -16.86 -19.27 -11.33
C PRO A 54 -16.16 -19.87 -10.09
N LYS A 55 -15.08 -20.64 -10.29
CA LYS A 55 -14.29 -21.24 -9.21
C LYS A 55 -13.00 -20.47 -8.90
N VAL A 56 -12.65 -19.44 -9.68
CA VAL A 56 -11.46 -18.62 -9.44
C VAL A 56 -11.52 -18.04 -8.02
N LEU A 57 -10.36 -17.85 -7.42
CA LEU A 57 -10.22 -17.11 -6.17
C LEU A 57 -9.72 -15.71 -6.49
N CYS A 58 -10.47 -14.70 -6.07
CA CYS A 58 -10.08 -13.30 -6.20
C CYS A 58 -9.55 -12.79 -4.87
N HIS A 59 -8.26 -12.52 -4.82
CA HIS A 59 -7.57 -12.03 -3.62
C HIS A 59 -7.17 -10.57 -3.77
N THR A 60 -7.35 -9.79 -2.70
CA THR A 60 -6.77 -8.47 -2.61
C THR A 60 -5.90 -8.29 -1.37
N ASP A 61 -4.70 -7.76 -1.57
CA ASP A 61 -3.92 -7.16 -0.49
C ASP A 61 -4.52 -5.80 -0.16
N GLY A 62 -5.22 -5.74 0.98
CA GLY A 62 -5.85 -4.54 1.51
C GLY A 62 -5.01 -3.80 2.55
N VAL A 63 -3.77 -4.19 2.77
CA VAL A 63 -2.91 -3.67 3.86
C VAL A 63 -2.79 -2.15 3.83
N GLN A 64 -2.71 -1.53 2.67
CA GLN A 64 -2.66 -0.07 2.53
C GLN A 64 -4.03 0.59 2.31
N ALA A 65 -5.10 -0.21 2.10
CA ALA A 65 -6.46 0.30 1.91
C ALA A 65 -7.29 0.29 3.19
N PHE A 66 -7.09 -0.74 4.02
CA PHE A 66 -7.88 -1.01 5.21
C PHE A 66 -7.84 0.17 6.18
N LEU A 67 -9.02 0.70 6.51
CA LEU A 67 -9.22 1.86 7.40
C LEU A 67 -8.46 3.14 7.01
N LYS A 68 -8.06 3.25 5.73
CA LYS A 68 -7.48 4.47 5.14
C LYS A 68 -8.38 5.05 4.05
N ILE A 69 -9.08 4.18 3.33
CA ILE A 69 -10.08 4.56 2.32
C ILE A 69 -11.35 3.72 2.53
N PRO A 70 -12.52 4.14 2.02
CA PRO A 70 -13.72 3.31 1.99
C PRO A 70 -13.45 2.02 1.21
N PHE A 71 -13.45 0.88 1.93
CA PHE A 71 -12.97 -0.39 1.41
C PHE A 71 -13.63 -1.56 2.16
N THR A 72 -14.27 -2.47 1.41
CA THR A 72 -14.89 -3.68 1.96
C THR A 72 -14.78 -4.82 0.96
N PRO A 73 -14.87 -6.10 1.37
CA PRO A 73 -14.94 -7.22 0.43
C PRO A 73 -16.04 -7.04 -0.63
N LYS A 74 -17.21 -6.50 -0.25
CA LYS A 74 -18.31 -6.23 -1.18
C LYS A 74 -17.96 -5.19 -2.25
N THR A 75 -17.26 -4.13 -1.88
CA THR A 75 -16.88 -3.06 -2.83
C THR A 75 -15.72 -3.44 -3.71
N THR A 76 -14.92 -4.42 -3.32
CA THR A 76 -13.79 -4.94 -4.10
C THR A 76 -14.14 -6.16 -4.95
N GLY A 77 -15.19 -6.91 -4.57
CA GLY A 77 -15.52 -8.20 -5.18
C GLY A 77 -14.55 -9.32 -4.80
N ALA A 78 -13.71 -9.11 -3.78
CA ALA A 78 -12.70 -10.08 -3.37
C ALA A 78 -13.30 -11.24 -2.56
N ASP A 79 -12.83 -12.45 -2.84
CA ASP A 79 -13.09 -13.65 -2.05
C ASP A 79 -12.18 -13.73 -0.83
N LEU A 80 -10.96 -13.22 -0.98
CA LEU A 80 -9.91 -13.21 0.03
C LEU A 80 -9.37 -11.78 0.19
N LEU A 81 -9.23 -11.31 1.43
CA LEU A 81 -8.73 -9.98 1.71
C LEU A 81 -7.75 -10.03 2.87
N THR A 82 -6.51 -9.62 2.60
CA THR A 82 -5.43 -9.57 3.60
C THR A 82 -5.32 -8.18 4.21
N VAL A 83 -5.19 -8.12 5.53
CA VAL A 83 -4.97 -6.88 6.29
C VAL A 83 -3.85 -7.06 7.32
N SER A 84 -3.25 -5.95 7.75
CA SER A 84 -2.16 -5.96 8.74
C SER A 84 -2.42 -4.95 9.85
N SER A 85 -2.30 -5.39 11.09
CA SER A 85 -2.56 -4.61 12.28
C SER A 85 -1.70 -3.34 12.38
N HIS A 86 -0.38 -3.47 12.15
CA HIS A 86 0.56 -2.36 12.32
C HIS A 86 0.36 -1.20 11.32
N LYS A 87 -0.44 -1.39 10.27
CA LYS A 87 -0.78 -0.32 9.31
C LYS A 87 -1.97 0.53 9.75
N VAL A 88 -2.66 0.09 10.80
CA VAL A 88 -3.80 0.81 11.39
C VAL A 88 -3.55 1.11 12.88
N HIS A 89 -2.28 1.31 13.25
CA HIS A 89 -1.80 1.66 14.59
C HIS A 89 -1.99 0.55 15.65
N GLY A 90 -2.27 -0.67 15.21
CA GLY A 90 -2.30 -1.84 16.09
C GLY A 90 -0.91 -2.50 16.24
N PRO A 91 -0.80 -3.57 17.03
CA PRO A 91 0.46 -4.27 17.31
C PRO A 91 1.10 -4.87 16.06
N LYS A 92 2.43 -4.94 16.04
CA LYS A 92 3.18 -5.72 15.05
C LYS A 92 2.99 -7.23 15.28
N GLY A 93 3.19 -8.02 14.23
CA GLY A 93 3.16 -9.49 14.31
C GLY A 93 1.76 -10.11 14.24
N CYS A 94 0.72 -9.33 13.98
CA CYS A 94 -0.62 -9.83 13.69
C CYS A 94 -1.25 -9.14 12.49
N GLY A 95 -2.24 -9.80 11.92
CA GLY A 95 -3.02 -9.37 10.77
C GLY A 95 -4.22 -10.28 10.61
N GLY A 96 -4.90 -10.19 9.48
CA GLY A 96 -6.06 -11.01 9.21
C GLY A 96 -6.19 -11.37 7.73
N LEU A 97 -6.78 -12.53 7.48
CA LEU A 97 -7.27 -12.94 6.18
C LEU A 97 -8.79 -13.08 6.29
N LEU A 98 -9.52 -12.20 5.64
CA LEU A 98 -10.96 -12.33 5.50
C LEU A 98 -11.23 -13.28 4.34
N ILE A 99 -12.09 -14.28 4.57
CA ILE A 99 -12.43 -15.32 3.60
C ILE A 99 -13.93 -15.30 3.36
N SER A 100 -14.36 -15.28 2.11
CA SER A 100 -15.78 -15.32 1.77
C SER A 100 -16.41 -16.65 2.20
N LYS A 101 -17.69 -16.59 2.57
CA LYS A 101 -18.44 -17.79 2.96
C LYS A 101 -18.46 -18.87 1.88
N GLU A 102 -18.46 -18.46 0.62
CA GLU A 102 -18.49 -19.40 -0.51
C GLU A 102 -17.16 -20.15 -0.66
N VAL A 103 -16.03 -19.50 -0.41
CA VAL A 103 -14.72 -20.13 -0.39
C VAL A 103 -14.61 -21.14 0.74
N LEU A 104 -15.10 -20.79 1.94
CA LEU A 104 -15.12 -21.70 3.10
C LEU A 104 -16.01 -22.92 2.83
N LYS A 105 -17.23 -22.73 2.29
CA LYS A 105 -18.13 -23.84 1.94
C LYS A 105 -17.52 -24.80 0.92
N ARG A 106 -16.82 -24.27 -0.07
CA ARG A 106 -16.14 -25.10 -1.10
C ARG A 106 -14.88 -25.78 -0.59
N LYS A 107 -14.39 -25.44 0.61
CA LYS A 107 -13.09 -25.89 1.14
C LYS A 107 -11.95 -25.62 0.14
N ALA A 108 -11.98 -24.45 -0.51
CA ALA A 108 -11.08 -24.12 -1.59
C ALA A 108 -9.67 -23.75 -1.11
N LEU A 109 -9.48 -23.56 0.19
CA LEU A 109 -8.19 -23.29 0.81
C LEU A 109 -7.71 -24.50 1.61
N LEU A 110 -6.43 -24.82 1.45
CA LEU A 110 -5.76 -25.81 2.27
C LEU A 110 -4.84 -25.10 3.27
N PRO A 111 -4.81 -25.57 4.54
CA PRO A 111 -3.91 -25.01 5.53
C PRO A 111 -2.45 -25.26 5.13
N LEU A 112 -1.62 -24.23 5.19
CA LEU A 112 -0.17 -24.37 5.02
C LEU A 112 0.49 -24.85 6.33
N ILE A 113 -0.02 -24.37 7.48
CA ILE A 113 0.47 -24.77 8.82
C ILE A 113 -0.60 -25.61 9.47
N CYS A 114 -0.35 -26.93 9.50
CA CYS A 114 -1.23 -27.92 10.08
C CYS A 114 -0.88 -28.18 11.56
N GLY A 115 -1.84 -28.66 12.36
CA GLY A 115 -1.61 -29.02 13.77
C GLY A 115 -2.88 -29.03 14.61
N GLY A 116 -2.93 -28.21 15.64
CA GLY A 116 -3.94 -28.22 16.72
C GLY A 116 -5.35 -27.72 16.37
N GLY A 117 -5.61 -27.36 15.11
CA GLY A 117 -6.95 -27.00 14.65
C GLY A 117 -7.38 -25.54 14.91
N GLN A 118 -6.49 -24.68 15.38
CA GLN A 118 -6.77 -23.26 15.59
C GLN A 118 -7.16 -22.57 14.28
N GLU A 119 -7.87 -21.42 14.37
CA GLU A 119 -8.42 -20.68 13.23
C GLU A 119 -9.24 -21.60 12.30
N ASP A 120 -10.16 -22.40 12.87
CA ASP A 120 -10.98 -23.36 12.13
C ASP A 120 -10.18 -24.37 11.30
N GLY A 121 -8.95 -24.70 11.75
CA GLY A 121 -8.03 -25.61 11.07
C GLY A 121 -7.27 -24.97 9.91
N LEU A 122 -7.48 -23.72 9.59
CA LEU A 122 -6.80 -23.02 8.48
C LEU A 122 -5.40 -22.55 8.84
N ARG A 123 -5.14 -22.30 10.13
CA ARG A 123 -3.82 -21.86 10.58
C ARG A 123 -3.60 -22.35 12.03
N SER A 124 -2.89 -23.43 12.19
CA SER A 124 -2.59 -23.98 13.50
C SER A 124 -1.49 -23.22 14.25
N GLY A 125 -1.51 -23.34 15.57
CA GLY A 125 -0.61 -22.67 16.52
C GLY A 125 -1.40 -21.80 17.49
N THR A 126 -0.90 -21.67 18.72
CA THR A 126 -1.54 -20.84 19.76
C THR A 126 -1.74 -19.42 19.24
N GLU A 127 -2.94 -18.89 19.39
CA GLU A 127 -3.32 -17.56 18.93
C GLU A 127 -2.60 -16.47 19.74
N ASN A 128 -2.15 -15.44 19.05
CA ASN A 128 -1.59 -14.24 19.68
C ASN A 128 -2.72 -13.37 20.23
N THR A 129 -3.34 -13.79 21.32
CA THR A 129 -4.53 -13.14 21.90
C THR A 129 -4.32 -11.68 22.25
N LEU A 130 -3.12 -11.30 22.74
CA LEU A 130 -2.77 -9.91 23.01
C LEU A 130 -2.69 -9.08 21.73
N GLY A 131 -2.05 -9.59 20.69
CA GLY A 131 -1.97 -8.94 19.39
C GLY A 131 -3.35 -8.81 18.74
N ILE A 132 -4.20 -9.86 18.82
CA ILE A 132 -5.57 -9.85 18.29
C ILE A 132 -6.44 -8.82 19.02
N ALA A 133 -6.39 -8.80 20.36
CA ALA A 133 -7.13 -7.81 21.16
C ALA A 133 -6.68 -6.36 20.83
N GLY A 134 -5.38 -6.12 20.75
CA GLY A 134 -4.83 -4.81 20.34
C GLY A 134 -5.22 -4.41 18.92
N PHE A 135 -5.24 -5.37 17.99
CA PHE A 135 -5.74 -5.12 16.63
C PHE A 135 -7.23 -4.77 16.61
N ALA A 136 -8.06 -5.51 17.39
CA ALA A 136 -9.48 -5.21 17.51
C ALA A 136 -9.73 -3.80 18.08
N GLY A 137 -8.98 -3.38 19.09
CA GLY A 137 -9.01 -2.03 19.64
C GLY A 137 -8.68 -0.95 18.59
N ALA A 138 -7.59 -1.14 17.86
CA ALA A 138 -7.18 -0.24 16.78
C ALA A 138 -8.24 -0.14 15.67
N VAL A 139 -8.84 -1.28 15.28
CA VAL A 139 -9.93 -1.32 14.28
C VAL A 139 -11.14 -0.54 14.77
N ALA A 140 -11.57 -0.74 16.02
CA ALA A 140 -12.73 -0.07 16.58
C ALA A 140 -12.55 1.46 16.61
N GLU A 141 -11.37 1.93 17.03
CA GLU A 141 -11.02 3.35 17.04
C GLU A 141 -11.01 3.96 15.64
N LYS A 142 -10.27 3.36 14.70
CA LYS A 142 -10.10 3.91 13.35
C LYS A 142 -11.37 3.81 12.51
N ALA A 143 -12.19 2.78 12.71
CA ALA A 143 -13.44 2.61 11.97
C ALA A 143 -14.46 3.71 12.31
N ALA A 144 -14.51 4.16 13.56
CA ALA A 144 -15.42 5.22 14.00
C ALA A 144 -15.17 6.57 13.28
N GLY A 145 -13.92 6.89 12.97
CA GLY A 145 -13.52 8.15 12.31
C GLY A 145 -13.10 8.00 10.84
N LEU A 146 -13.42 6.89 10.17
CA LEU A 146 -12.86 6.57 8.85
C LEU A 146 -13.03 7.69 7.80
N LYS A 147 -14.22 8.30 7.71
CA LYS A 147 -14.49 9.34 6.71
C LYS A 147 -13.75 10.64 7.02
N GLU A 148 -13.82 11.06 8.26
CA GLU A 148 -13.16 12.27 8.77
C GLU A 148 -11.64 12.14 8.67
N ASN A 149 -11.10 11.00 9.06
CA ASN A 149 -9.67 10.70 8.97
C ASN A 149 -9.18 10.70 7.50
N ALA A 150 -9.94 10.07 6.61
CA ALA A 150 -9.60 10.06 5.19
C ALA A 150 -9.63 11.48 4.58
N GLU A 151 -10.60 12.31 4.99
CA GLU A 151 -10.69 13.70 4.53
C GLU A 151 -9.55 14.56 5.10
N LYS A 152 -9.25 14.43 6.38
CA LYS A 152 -8.09 15.09 7.00
C LYS A 152 -6.79 14.76 6.26
N MET A 153 -6.54 13.48 5.99
CA MET A 153 -5.35 13.06 5.23
C MET A 153 -5.34 13.63 3.81
N ARG A 154 -6.50 13.75 3.12
CA ARG A 154 -6.58 14.42 1.80
C ARG A 154 -6.22 15.91 1.90
N THR A 155 -6.72 16.61 2.91
CA THR A 155 -6.43 18.02 3.16
C THR A 155 -4.93 18.21 3.41
N LEU A 156 -4.34 17.43 4.30
CA LEU A 156 -2.90 17.47 4.58
C LEU A 156 -2.06 17.15 3.33
N ARG A 157 -2.48 16.17 2.55
CA ARG A 157 -1.82 15.83 1.27
C ARG A 157 -1.89 17.00 0.29
N ALA A 158 -3.04 17.65 0.14
CA ALA A 158 -3.20 18.81 -0.73
C ALA A 158 -2.38 20.01 -0.23
N PHE A 159 -2.36 20.25 1.08
CA PHE A 159 -1.52 21.26 1.71
C PHE A 159 -0.04 21.05 1.39
N LEU A 160 0.48 19.82 1.55
CA LEU A 160 1.86 19.49 1.23
C LEU A 160 2.17 19.72 -0.26
N LEU A 161 1.31 19.22 -1.15
CA LEU A 161 1.49 19.36 -2.61
C LEU A 161 1.52 20.80 -3.06
N SER A 162 0.66 21.67 -2.50
CA SER A 162 0.57 23.08 -2.89
C SER A 162 1.78 23.94 -2.48
N ARG A 163 2.66 23.39 -1.64
CA ARG A 163 3.83 24.09 -1.06
C ARG A 163 5.16 23.39 -1.34
N LEU A 164 5.15 22.35 -2.17
CA LEU A 164 6.40 21.65 -2.53
C LEU A 164 7.36 22.65 -3.20
N PRO A 165 8.67 22.58 -2.89
CA PRO A 165 9.70 23.27 -3.67
C PRO A 165 9.60 22.88 -5.14
N GLU A 166 9.77 23.84 -6.06
CA GLU A 166 9.60 23.67 -7.50
C GLU A 166 10.46 22.53 -8.08
N GLU A 167 11.62 22.29 -7.47
CA GLU A 167 12.55 21.24 -7.87
C GLU A 167 12.09 19.83 -7.50
N ILE A 168 11.11 19.68 -6.62
CA ILE A 168 10.63 18.37 -6.16
C ILE A 168 9.41 17.95 -6.95
N HIS A 169 9.49 16.80 -7.60
CA HIS A 169 8.44 16.31 -8.48
C HIS A 169 7.57 15.25 -7.79
N PRO A 170 6.28 15.52 -7.58
CA PRO A 170 5.36 14.51 -7.06
C PRO A 170 5.00 13.48 -8.15
N ASN A 171 5.12 12.21 -7.83
CA ASN A 171 4.70 11.10 -8.68
C ASN A 171 3.21 10.81 -8.39
N LEU A 172 2.33 11.43 -9.16
CA LEU A 172 0.90 11.41 -8.91
C LEU A 172 0.21 10.33 -9.75
N PRO A 173 -0.35 9.27 -9.12
CA PRO A 173 -1.24 8.36 -9.82
C PRO A 173 -2.59 9.03 -10.11
N GLU A 174 -3.34 8.50 -11.08
CA GLU A 174 -4.68 9.00 -11.42
C GLU A 174 -5.65 8.97 -10.22
N SER A 175 -5.60 7.90 -9.45
CA SER A 175 -6.42 7.73 -8.25
C SER A 175 -5.51 7.59 -7.03
N PRO A 176 -5.15 8.70 -6.37
CA PRO A 176 -4.23 8.67 -5.25
C PRO A 176 -4.92 8.28 -3.93
N ALA A 177 -4.26 7.44 -3.15
CA ALA A 177 -4.60 7.24 -1.75
C ALA A 177 -4.28 8.51 -0.93
N PRO A 178 -5.06 8.84 0.11
CA PRO A 178 -4.88 10.08 0.85
C PRO A 178 -3.59 10.11 1.69
N HIS A 179 -3.08 8.96 2.10
CA HIS A 179 -2.03 8.79 3.09
C HIS A 179 -0.63 8.49 2.52
N ILE A 180 -0.48 8.34 1.22
CA ILE A 180 0.81 8.05 0.56
C ILE A 180 1.09 9.07 -0.51
N LEU A 181 2.30 9.62 -0.48
CA LEU A 181 2.82 10.54 -1.49
C LEU A 181 4.24 10.10 -1.87
N SER A 182 4.49 9.96 -3.17
CA SER A 182 5.80 9.65 -3.74
C SER A 182 6.40 10.93 -4.29
N LEU A 183 7.62 11.30 -3.86
CA LEU A 183 8.30 12.54 -4.22
C LEU A 183 9.69 12.24 -4.76
N THR A 184 10.00 12.71 -5.97
CA THR A 184 11.33 12.61 -6.55
C THR A 184 12.10 13.91 -6.28
N LEU A 185 13.29 13.78 -5.66
CA LEU A 185 14.26 14.87 -5.43
C LEU A 185 15.37 14.77 -6.49
N PRO A 186 15.30 15.50 -7.61
CA PRO A 186 16.16 15.26 -8.75
C PRO A 186 17.65 15.30 -8.41
N ASN A 187 18.35 14.26 -8.81
CA ASN A 187 19.79 14.10 -8.62
C ASN A 187 20.26 14.01 -7.15
N ILE A 188 19.37 13.82 -6.19
CA ILE A 188 19.72 13.56 -4.78
C ILE A 188 19.35 12.12 -4.48
N LYS A 189 20.32 11.29 -4.09
CA LYS A 189 20.04 9.90 -3.70
C LYS A 189 19.03 9.85 -2.56
N SER A 190 17.99 9.03 -2.72
CA SER A 190 16.95 8.86 -1.71
C SER A 190 17.50 8.48 -0.34
N GLN A 191 18.55 7.63 -0.30
CA GLN A 191 19.22 7.28 0.96
C GLN A 191 19.90 8.47 1.63
N THR A 192 20.52 9.37 0.83
CA THR A 192 21.15 10.59 1.36
C THR A 192 20.08 11.53 1.93
N ALA A 193 19.01 11.75 1.20
CA ALA A 193 17.89 12.58 1.65
C ALA A 193 17.21 11.98 2.89
N LEU A 194 17.01 10.65 2.93
CA LEU A 194 16.45 9.95 4.08
C LEU A 194 17.29 10.15 5.34
N ASN A 195 18.61 9.97 5.24
CA ASN A 195 19.52 10.16 6.38
C ASN A 195 19.53 11.61 6.85
N PHE A 196 19.49 12.57 5.93
CA PHE A 196 19.40 13.99 6.24
C PHE A 196 18.11 14.33 7.01
N LEU A 197 16.96 13.88 6.51
CA LEU A 197 15.67 14.08 7.16
C LEU A 197 15.61 13.41 8.53
N SER A 198 16.13 12.17 8.62
CA SER A 198 16.21 11.42 9.87
C SER A 198 17.04 12.15 10.93
N SER A 199 18.14 12.81 10.53
CA SER A 199 18.96 13.61 11.46
C SER A 199 18.22 14.84 12.05
N LYS A 200 17.12 15.24 11.39
CA LYS A 200 16.20 16.30 11.84
C LYS A 200 14.96 15.75 12.57
N GLY A 201 14.92 14.45 12.87
CA GLY A 201 13.78 13.81 13.51
C GLY A 201 12.60 13.52 12.57
N ILE A 202 12.78 13.65 11.25
CA ILE A 202 11.74 13.41 10.25
C ILE A 202 11.91 12.01 9.66
N CYS A 203 10.93 11.13 9.89
CA CYS A 203 10.95 9.75 9.42
C CYS A 203 10.17 9.62 8.10
N VAL A 204 10.88 9.28 7.04
CA VAL A 204 10.33 8.98 5.71
C VAL A 204 10.88 7.63 5.21
N SER A 205 10.50 7.18 4.02
CA SER A 205 11.04 5.95 3.43
C SER A 205 11.58 6.20 2.03
N SER A 206 12.62 5.46 1.65
CA SER A 206 13.09 5.35 0.27
C SER A 206 12.57 4.03 -0.31
N GLY A 207 11.65 4.07 -1.29
CA GLY A 207 11.04 2.86 -1.85
C GLY A 207 10.22 2.07 -0.84
N SER A 208 10.13 0.74 -0.98
CA SER A 208 9.52 -0.12 0.02
C SER A 208 10.49 -0.38 1.18
N ALA A 209 10.01 -0.22 2.40
CA ALA A 209 10.80 -0.50 3.62
C ALA A 209 11.30 -1.96 3.68
N CYS A 210 10.68 -2.88 2.92
CA CYS A 210 11.04 -4.30 2.87
C CYS A 210 12.12 -4.60 1.80
N ALA A 211 12.33 -3.76 0.79
CA ALA A 211 13.28 -4.00 -0.29
C ALA A 211 14.70 -3.50 0.01
N ASN A 212 14.90 -2.72 1.06
CA ASN A 212 16.18 -2.06 1.36
C ASN A 212 17.33 -2.99 1.80
N ASN A 213 17.10 -4.30 1.96
CA ASN A 213 18.15 -5.23 2.39
C ASN A 213 19.06 -5.75 1.26
N GLY A 214 18.91 -5.31 0.01
CA GLY A 214 19.66 -5.85 -1.12
C GLY A 214 20.17 -4.86 -2.16
N GLY A 215 20.01 -3.54 -1.98
CA GLY A 215 20.51 -2.53 -2.95
C GLY A 215 19.76 -2.55 -4.29
N HIS A 216 18.64 -3.24 -4.40
CA HIS A 216 17.86 -3.30 -5.64
C HIS A 216 16.92 -2.10 -5.77
N GLN A 217 16.95 -1.52 -6.97
CA GLN A 217 16.00 -0.46 -7.36
C GLN A 217 14.55 -0.95 -7.25
N SER A 218 13.65 -0.01 -6.91
CA SER A 218 12.23 -0.33 -6.89
C SER A 218 11.69 -0.56 -8.30
N TYR A 219 11.39 -1.82 -8.62
CA TYR A 219 10.69 -2.14 -9.86
C TYR A 219 9.27 -1.53 -9.93
N VAL A 220 8.70 -1.16 -8.79
CA VAL A 220 7.40 -0.46 -8.72
C VAL A 220 7.51 0.94 -9.31
N LEU A 221 8.56 1.69 -8.93
CA LEU A 221 8.78 3.05 -9.43
C LEU A 221 9.14 3.05 -10.92
N THR A 222 9.94 2.08 -11.39
CA THR A 222 10.22 1.94 -12.82
C THR A 222 8.97 1.53 -13.62
N ALA A 223 8.14 0.63 -13.09
CA ALA A 223 6.84 0.29 -13.68
C ALA A 223 5.86 1.47 -13.65
N PHE A 224 5.97 2.38 -12.70
CA PHE A 224 5.21 3.64 -12.69
C PHE A 224 5.62 4.57 -13.85
N GLY A 225 6.83 4.43 -14.36
CA GLY A 225 7.36 5.20 -15.49
C GLY A 225 8.58 6.06 -15.15
N LEU A 226 9.11 5.95 -13.94
CA LEU A 226 10.34 6.64 -13.55
C LEU A 226 11.56 5.95 -14.17
N THR A 227 12.55 6.75 -14.56
CA THR A 227 13.89 6.24 -14.86
C THR A 227 14.54 5.67 -13.61
N GLU A 228 15.54 4.83 -13.77
CA GLU A 228 16.31 4.27 -12.64
C GLU A 228 16.87 5.36 -11.72
N LYS A 229 17.33 6.46 -12.32
CA LYS A 229 17.90 7.62 -11.61
C LYS A 229 16.83 8.37 -10.80
N GLU A 230 15.64 8.54 -11.34
CA GLU A 230 14.50 9.13 -10.63
C GLU A 230 14.01 8.21 -9.50
N ALA A 231 13.94 6.91 -9.76
CA ALA A 231 13.58 5.92 -8.74
C ALA A 231 14.55 5.93 -7.54
N ASP A 232 15.89 6.05 -7.82
CA ASP A 232 16.92 6.17 -6.76
C ASP A 232 16.86 7.52 -6.02
N SER A 233 16.16 8.51 -6.59
CA SER A 233 15.95 9.85 -6.02
C SER A 233 14.58 10.02 -5.35
N THR A 234 13.80 8.96 -5.21
CA THR A 234 12.39 9.05 -4.78
C THR A 234 12.22 8.67 -3.32
N LEU A 235 11.53 9.55 -2.59
CA LEU A 235 11.07 9.32 -1.21
C LEU A 235 9.58 9.04 -1.18
N ARG A 236 9.16 8.17 -0.26
CA ARG A 236 7.76 8.01 0.11
C ARG A 236 7.46 8.74 1.41
N ILE A 237 6.50 9.64 1.34
CA ILE A 237 5.93 10.32 2.50
C ILE A 237 4.63 9.61 2.88
N SER A 238 4.49 9.24 4.15
CA SER A 238 3.27 8.64 4.69
C SER A 238 2.65 9.61 5.68
N ILE A 239 1.37 9.91 5.50
CA ILE A 239 0.58 10.83 6.33
C ILE A 239 -0.44 10.01 7.10
N SER A 240 -0.67 10.36 8.35
CA SER A 240 -1.76 9.82 9.16
C SER A 240 -2.73 10.92 9.57
N GLU A 241 -3.85 10.52 10.12
CA GLU A 241 -4.82 11.41 10.74
C GLU A 241 -4.28 12.14 11.98
N ASP A 242 -3.18 11.67 12.54
CA ASP A 242 -2.54 12.29 13.71
C ASP A 242 -1.59 13.45 13.34
N ASN A 243 -1.21 13.54 12.05
CA ASN A 243 -0.37 14.65 11.59
C ASN A 243 -1.11 15.98 11.56
N THR A 244 -0.32 17.05 11.61
CA THR A 244 -0.79 18.43 11.55
C THR A 244 -0.16 19.17 10.36
N GLU A 245 -0.65 20.38 10.06
CA GLU A 245 -0.01 21.27 9.06
C GLU A 245 1.39 21.69 9.51
N GLU A 246 1.61 21.87 10.82
CA GLU A 246 2.90 22.22 11.41
C GLU A 246 3.94 21.12 11.12
N ASP A 247 3.58 19.84 11.26
CA ASP A 247 4.47 18.73 10.90
C ASP A 247 4.89 18.81 9.42
N LEU A 248 3.94 19.16 8.54
CA LEU A 248 4.21 19.28 7.12
C LEU A 248 5.05 20.52 6.79
N LEU A 249 4.91 21.62 7.52
CA LEU A 249 5.78 22.80 7.36
C LEU A 249 7.22 22.47 7.76
N VAL A 250 7.42 21.70 8.85
CA VAL A 250 8.75 21.20 9.23
C VAL A 250 9.35 20.33 8.14
N LEU A 251 8.55 19.40 7.57
CA LEU A 251 8.99 18.57 6.43
C LEU A 251 9.36 19.43 5.21
N LEU A 252 8.52 20.40 4.82
CA LEU A 252 8.76 21.28 3.69
C LEU A 252 10.04 22.09 3.84
N SER A 253 10.27 22.67 5.00
CA SER A 253 11.50 23.41 5.32
C SER A 253 12.74 22.50 5.19
N ALA A 254 12.66 21.27 5.70
CA ALA A 254 13.76 20.32 5.60
C ALA A 254 13.99 19.83 4.16
N LEU A 255 12.94 19.64 3.36
CA LEU A 255 13.05 19.30 1.95
C LEU A 255 13.70 20.44 1.15
N GLU A 256 13.30 21.68 1.39
CA GLU A 256 13.93 22.86 0.77
C GLU A 256 15.41 22.98 1.12
N GLU A 257 15.77 22.76 2.39
CA GLU A 257 17.19 22.73 2.80
C GLU A 257 17.95 21.57 2.13
N ALA A 258 17.34 20.39 2.02
CA ALA A 258 17.93 19.24 1.35
C ALA A 258 18.25 19.54 -0.11
N THR A 259 17.36 20.19 -0.84
CA THR A 259 17.61 20.56 -2.26
C THR A 259 18.74 21.57 -2.44
N ARG A 260 18.98 22.42 -1.43
CA ARG A 260 20.05 23.43 -1.45
C ARG A 260 21.40 22.90 -1.00
N THR A 261 21.43 21.94 -0.07
CA THR A 261 22.68 21.58 0.65
C THR A 261 23.22 20.20 0.30
N LEU A 262 22.37 19.26 -0.12
CA LEU A 262 22.81 17.90 -0.40
C LEU A 262 23.51 17.79 -1.76
N VAL A 263 24.52 16.91 -1.79
CA VAL A 263 25.29 16.63 -3.01
C VAL A 263 24.39 15.98 -4.05
N ARG A 264 24.41 16.55 -5.25
CA ARG A 264 23.72 16.01 -6.43
C ARG A 264 24.64 15.07 -7.20
N PHE A 265 24.15 13.90 -7.54
CA PHE A 265 24.88 13.00 -8.45
C PHE A 265 24.58 13.31 -9.93
N ARG A 266 25.54 13.01 -10.80
CA ARG A 266 25.43 13.27 -12.24
C ARG A 266 24.72 12.15 -13.00
#